data_0d834e89f314bfc933414167a51b01b4
#
_entry.id   0d834e89f314bfc933414167a51b01b4
#
_cell.length_a   1.000
_cell.length_b   1.000
_cell.length_c   1.000
_cell.angle_alpha   90.00
_cell.angle_beta   90.00
_cell.angle_gamma   90.00
#
_symmetry.space_group_name_H-M   'P 1'
#
loop_
_entity.id
_entity.type
_entity.pdbx_description
1 polymer ?
#
loop_
_entity_poly.entity_id
_entity_poly.type
_entity_poly.pdbx_seq_one_letter_code
_entity_poly.pdbx_strand_id
1 'polypeptide(L)'
;MFENAQEVLDYIQNEDVVFVDIRFTDLPGVQQHFNLPAKSVDDDFFVDGQLFDGSSIRGFQGIAESDMQLIPDPKSAFVDPFRVEKTLVLTCSIVNPRTGEPYHRDPRGVAERAEAYLSSTGIADIANFASEAEFFIFEDVRYQVSPEHTFFRVDSDEAPWNSGRKEEGGNLGNKTLTKGGYFPVAPQDKQADLRDAISVTLDEVGLEVERSHHEVGAAGQAEINYKYNTMTLAADDLLKFKYIVKNVADAFGKSATFMPKPVFGDNGSGMHCHQSLWKGSEPLFFDERGYANLSDLARWYIGGLLEHSSSVLAFTNPTVNSYRRLVKGFEAPVNMVYSQGNRSAGIRIPITGSNPKAKRLEFRAPDPSCNPYLAFAAQLMAGLDGIRNRIEPPEPIDKDLYELPPEEAKDIKTAPASLSEALEALEQDHEFLLAGDVFTEDLIETWISYKREFELAPLAEVPHPLEFQLYYGV
;
A
#
# COMPACT_ATOMS: atom_id res chain seq x y z
N MET A 1 -14.49 9.96 15.30
CA MET A 1 -14.03 10.55 14.03
C MET A 1 -14.51 12.00 14.00
N PHE A 2 -13.68 12.90 13.55
CA PHE A 2 -14.00 14.32 13.44
C PHE A 2 -14.53 14.61 12.02
N GLU A 3 -15.53 15.46 11.91
CA GLU A 3 -16.14 15.81 10.62
C GLU A 3 -15.69 17.17 10.08
N ASN A 4 -15.23 18.05 10.98
CA ASN A 4 -14.86 19.42 10.64
C ASN A 4 -13.83 20.01 11.62
N ALA A 5 -13.28 21.18 11.25
CA ALA A 5 -12.26 21.88 12.02
C ALA A 5 -12.75 22.27 13.44
N GLN A 6 -14.01 22.69 13.59
CA GLN A 6 -14.55 23.08 14.89
C GLN A 6 -14.54 21.92 15.90
N GLU A 7 -14.89 20.73 15.47
CA GLU A 7 -14.86 19.54 16.34
C GLU A 7 -13.42 19.23 16.81
N VAL A 8 -12.42 19.41 15.93
CA VAL A 8 -11.00 19.24 16.27
C VAL A 8 -10.56 20.29 17.29
N LEU A 9 -10.92 21.56 17.08
CA LEU A 9 -10.60 22.66 17.99
C LEU A 9 -11.26 22.48 19.35
N ASP A 10 -12.53 22.10 19.37
CA ASP A 10 -13.26 21.80 20.62
C ASP A 10 -12.60 20.64 21.37
N TYR A 11 -12.15 19.60 20.66
CA TYR A 11 -11.43 18.49 21.26
C TYR A 11 -10.07 18.92 21.85
N ILE A 12 -9.31 19.73 21.11
CA ILE A 12 -8.03 20.27 21.59
C ILE A 12 -8.21 21.04 22.91
N GLN A 13 -9.26 21.84 23.00
CA GLN A 13 -9.54 22.67 24.18
C GLN A 13 -10.06 21.87 25.38
N ASN A 14 -10.92 20.86 25.13
CA ASN A 14 -11.62 20.14 26.19
C ASN A 14 -10.87 18.92 26.72
N GLU A 15 -9.90 18.41 25.97
CA GLU A 15 -9.27 17.12 26.21
C GLU A 15 -7.77 17.21 26.53
N ASP A 16 -7.30 18.37 26.98
CA ASP A 16 -5.93 18.62 27.42
C ASP A 16 -4.85 18.17 26.38
N VAL A 17 -5.13 18.41 25.09
CA VAL A 17 -4.15 18.14 24.03
C VAL A 17 -2.97 19.11 24.18
N VAL A 18 -1.74 18.57 24.20
CA VAL A 18 -0.50 19.33 24.37
C VAL A 18 0.12 19.72 23.04
N PHE A 19 0.10 18.77 22.09
CA PHE A 19 0.69 18.94 20.75
C PHE A 19 -0.28 18.53 19.64
N VAL A 20 -0.12 19.19 18.49
CA VAL A 20 -0.71 18.75 17.21
C VAL A 20 0.44 18.32 16.30
N ASP A 21 0.45 17.05 15.90
CA ASP A 21 1.43 16.44 15.02
C ASP A 21 0.91 16.52 13.58
N ILE A 22 1.53 17.34 12.76
CA ILE A 22 1.15 17.53 11.35
C ILE A 22 1.93 16.55 10.51
N ARG A 23 1.23 15.73 9.73
CA ARG A 23 1.83 14.71 8.86
C ARG A 23 1.49 14.95 7.40
N PHE A 24 2.46 14.70 6.56
CA PHE A 24 2.30 14.68 5.10
C PHE A 24 3.18 13.57 4.53
N THR A 25 3.07 13.27 3.24
CA THR A 25 3.75 12.13 2.64
C THR A 25 4.64 12.59 1.50
N ASP A 26 5.90 12.14 1.48
CA ASP A 26 6.81 12.40 0.39
C ASP A 26 6.47 11.56 -0.87
N LEU A 27 7.11 11.85 -2.00
CA LEU A 27 6.82 11.15 -3.25
C LEU A 27 7.02 9.63 -3.15
N PRO A 28 8.08 9.07 -2.53
CA PRO A 28 8.21 7.63 -2.30
C PRO A 28 7.17 7.00 -1.38
N GLY A 29 6.41 7.77 -0.62
CA GLY A 29 5.36 7.25 0.26
C GLY A 29 5.73 7.15 1.75
N VAL A 30 6.77 7.87 2.17
CA VAL A 30 7.15 7.94 3.59
C VAL A 30 6.52 9.16 4.24
N GLN A 31 5.87 8.96 5.39
CA GLN A 31 5.33 10.06 6.18
C GLN A 31 6.44 10.93 6.77
N GLN A 32 6.27 12.23 6.63
CA GLN A 32 7.05 13.28 7.24
C GLN A 32 6.18 13.98 8.27
N HIS A 33 6.79 14.57 9.31
CA HIS A 33 6.01 15.25 10.35
C HIS A 33 6.80 16.31 11.09
N PHE A 34 6.07 17.20 11.76
CA PHE A 34 6.56 18.05 12.84
C PHE A 34 5.41 18.44 13.78
N ASN A 35 5.74 18.78 15.03
CA ASN A 35 4.76 19.13 16.04
C ASN A 35 4.56 20.62 16.17
N LEU A 36 3.31 21.04 16.40
CA LEU A 36 2.94 22.36 16.88
C LEU A 36 2.45 22.28 18.33
N PRO A 37 2.74 23.26 19.18
CA PRO A 37 2.04 23.40 20.46
C PRO A 37 0.53 23.58 20.21
N ALA A 38 -0.33 22.84 20.90
CA ALA A 38 -1.77 22.89 20.68
C ALA A 38 -2.36 24.31 20.82
N LYS A 39 -1.77 25.14 21.69
CA LYS A 39 -2.16 26.55 21.88
C LYS A 39 -1.94 27.46 20.66
N SER A 40 -1.19 27.02 19.65
CA SER A 40 -0.95 27.75 18.40
C SER A 40 -1.85 27.28 17.25
N VAL A 41 -2.79 26.39 17.54
CA VAL A 41 -3.75 25.86 16.56
C VAL A 41 -5.11 26.52 16.82
N ASP A 42 -5.60 27.25 15.84
CA ASP A 42 -6.85 28.01 15.86
C ASP A 42 -7.63 27.82 14.55
N ASP A 43 -8.67 28.62 14.34
CA ASP A 43 -9.47 28.55 13.12
C ASP A 43 -8.66 28.87 11.86
N ASP A 44 -7.74 29.86 11.96
CA ASP A 44 -6.90 30.27 10.84
C ASP A 44 -5.97 29.15 10.40
N PHE A 45 -5.53 28.28 11.32
CA PHE A 45 -4.71 27.12 11.00
C PHE A 45 -5.34 26.15 9.99
N PHE A 46 -6.66 25.97 10.04
CA PHE A 46 -7.36 25.09 9.09
C PHE A 46 -7.65 25.77 7.74
N VAL A 47 -7.56 27.09 7.68
CA VAL A 47 -7.78 27.89 6.44
C VAL A 47 -6.44 28.26 5.80
N ASP A 48 -5.54 28.83 6.60
CA ASP A 48 -4.26 29.35 6.15
C ASP A 48 -3.14 28.31 6.23
N GLY A 49 -3.35 27.21 6.97
CA GLY A 49 -2.41 26.11 7.09
C GLY A 49 -1.07 26.49 7.75
N GLN A 50 -0.05 25.66 7.49
CA GLN A 50 1.29 25.81 8.07
C GLN A 50 2.37 25.80 6.99
N LEU A 51 3.21 26.83 6.95
CA LEU A 51 4.37 26.90 6.05
C LEU A 51 5.47 25.94 6.49
N PHE A 52 6.16 25.34 5.51
CA PHE A 52 7.32 24.48 5.72
C PHE A 52 8.28 24.54 4.54
N ASP A 53 9.52 24.07 4.75
CA ASP A 53 10.53 23.91 3.69
C ASP A 53 10.36 22.58 2.95
N GLY A 54 9.84 22.65 1.73
CA GLY A 54 9.67 21.49 0.85
C GLY A 54 10.93 21.05 0.12
N SER A 55 12.01 21.85 0.12
CA SER A 55 13.24 21.54 -0.64
C SER A 55 14.02 20.36 -0.09
N SER A 56 13.80 20.02 1.18
CA SER A 56 14.40 18.86 1.85
C SER A 56 13.57 17.59 1.72
N ILE A 57 12.42 17.65 1.05
CA ILE A 57 11.49 16.52 0.90
C ILE A 57 11.75 15.81 -0.42
N ARG A 58 11.84 14.47 -0.36
CA ARG A 58 12.16 13.64 -1.52
C ARG A 58 11.11 13.75 -2.62
N GLY A 59 11.57 14.09 -3.82
CA GLY A 59 10.72 14.25 -5.01
C GLY A 59 9.95 15.55 -5.09
N PHE A 60 10.15 16.51 -4.16
CA PHE A 60 9.50 17.82 -4.16
C PHE A 60 10.37 18.89 -4.87
N GLN A 61 10.13 20.16 -4.56
CA GLN A 61 10.78 21.29 -5.21
C GLN A 61 12.26 21.45 -4.84
N GLY A 62 12.98 22.19 -5.67
CA GLY A 62 14.35 22.59 -5.36
C GLY A 62 14.42 23.81 -4.44
N ILE A 63 15.64 24.16 -4.00
CA ILE A 63 15.91 25.24 -3.03
C ILE A 63 15.34 26.61 -3.46
N ALA A 64 15.22 26.87 -4.77
CA ALA A 64 14.71 28.15 -5.28
C ALA A 64 13.21 28.36 -5.07
N GLU A 65 12.45 27.28 -4.79
CA GLU A 65 11.01 27.30 -4.58
C GLU A 65 10.64 26.45 -3.36
N SER A 66 11.37 26.65 -2.26
CA SER A 66 11.31 25.80 -1.07
C SER A 66 10.03 25.95 -0.25
N ASP A 67 9.44 27.15 -0.25
CA ASP A 67 8.29 27.45 0.61
C ASP A 67 7.03 26.75 0.10
N MET A 68 6.47 25.90 0.95
CA MET A 68 5.23 25.16 0.74
C MET A 68 4.30 25.32 1.94
N GLN A 69 3.02 25.00 1.76
CA GLN A 69 1.99 25.18 2.78
C GLN A 69 1.22 23.89 2.96
N LEU A 70 1.10 23.43 4.21
CA LEU A 70 0.32 22.27 4.64
C LEU A 70 -1.08 22.71 5.03
N ILE A 71 -2.10 22.11 4.42
CA ILE A 71 -3.51 22.31 4.78
C ILE A 71 -4.00 21.05 5.49
N PRO A 72 -4.34 21.13 6.79
CA PRO A 72 -4.75 19.96 7.55
C PRO A 72 -6.18 19.52 7.20
N ASP A 73 -6.38 18.21 7.13
CA ASP A 73 -7.71 17.61 6.96
C ASP A 73 -8.28 17.15 8.33
N PRO A 74 -9.33 17.81 8.84
CA PRO A 74 -9.95 17.42 10.13
C PRO A 74 -10.41 15.96 10.19
N LYS A 75 -10.84 15.39 9.06
CA LYS A 75 -11.34 14.01 9.00
C LYS A 75 -10.25 12.96 9.20
N SER A 76 -8.98 13.32 8.98
CA SER A 76 -7.83 12.46 9.21
C SER A 76 -7.41 12.37 10.67
N ALA A 77 -7.99 13.19 11.55
CA ALA A 77 -7.53 13.37 12.92
C ALA A 77 -7.68 12.11 13.79
N PHE A 78 -6.64 11.81 14.56
CA PHE A 78 -6.67 10.79 15.62
C PHE A 78 -5.70 11.14 16.75
N VAL A 79 -5.94 10.58 17.95
CA VAL A 79 -5.01 10.73 19.08
C VAL A 79 -3.90 9.70 18.95
N ASP A 80 -2.64 10.13 19.02
CA ASP A 80 -1.47 9.26 18.93
C ASP A 80 -1.33 8.43 20.23
N PRO A 81 -1.46 7.09 20.17
CA PRO A 81 -1.42 6.25 21.36
C PRO A 81 -0.02 6.01 21.91
N PHE A 82 1.03 6.46 21.21
CA PHE A 82 2.43 6.18 21.57
C PHE A 82 3.17 7.38 22.16
N ARG A 83 2.54 8.55 22.18
CA ARG A 83 3.17 9.77 22.70
C ARG A 83 2.92 9.91 24.21
N VAL A 84 3.97 10.32 24.93
CA VAL A 84 3.88 10.57 26.38
C VAL A 84 2.91 11.71 26.68
N GLU A 85 3.05 12.82 25.92
CA GLU A 85 2.13 13.94 26.00
C GLU A 85 0.99 13.74 25.00
N LYS A 86 -0.25 14.06 25.40
CA LYS A 86 -1.44 13.89 24.54
C LYS A 86 -1.27 14.68 23.26
N THR A 87 -1.16 13.98 22.14
CA THR A 87 -0.87 14.52 20.82
C THR A 87 -1.98 14.15 19.85
N LEU A 88 -2.55 15.13 19.17
CA LEU A 88 -3.49 14.92 18.08
C LEU A 88 -2.74 14.95 16.75
N VAL A 89 -2.92 13.91 15.94
CA VAL A 89 -2.34 13.81 14.60
C VAL A 89 -3.30 14.33 13.56
N LEU A 90 -2.81 15.10 12.59
CA LEU A 90 -3.53 15.58 11.42
C LEU A 90 -2.73 15.27 10.15
N THR A 91 -3.36 14.64 9.17
CA THR A 91 -2.78 14.49 7.83
C THR A 91 -3.11 15.72 6.99
N CYS A 92 -2.13 16.21 6.24
CA CYS A 92 -2.23 17.44 5.45
C CYS A 92 -2.06 17.18 3.97
N SER A 93 -2.77 17.97 3.16
CA SER A 93 -2.48 18.16 1.74
C SER A 93 -1.56 19.36 1.56
N ILE A 94 -0.87 19.45 0.42
CA ILE A 94 0.14 20.48 0.17
C ILE A 94 -0.35 21.44 -0.92
N VAL A 95 -0.20 22.72 -0.66
CA VAL A 95 -0.53 23.79 -1.63
C VAL A 95 0.64 24.75 -1.83
N ASN A 96 0.61 25.45 -2.95
CA ASN A 96 1.53 26.54 -3.22
C ASN A 96 1.11 27.77 -2.38
N PRO A 97 1.96 28.31 -1.49
CA PRO A 97 1.58 29.41 -0.60
C PRO A 97 1.31 30.74 -1.30
N ARG A 98 1.75 30.90 -2.57
CA ARG A 98 1.54 32.13 -3.35
C ARG A 98 0.23 32.13 -4.11
N THR A 99 -0.22 30.95 -4.57
CA THR A 99 -1.43 30.84 -5.41
C THR A 99 -2.59 30.16 -4.69
N GLY A 100 -2.32 29.42 -3.62
CA GLY A 100 -3.30 28.56 -2.95
C GLY A 100 -3.67 27.31 -3.75
N GLU A 101 -3.05 27.08 -4.91
CA GLU A 101 -3.32 25.93 -5.75
C GLU A 101 -2.69 24.64 -5.18
N PRO A 102 -3.35 23.48 -5.32
CA PRO A 102 -2.77 22.20 -4.90
C PRO A 102 -1.40 21.95 -5.55
N TYR A 103 -0.43 21.49 -4.75
CA TYR A 103 0.87 21.13 -5.27
C TYR A 103 0.77 19.82 -6.10
N HIS A 104 1.19 19.87 -7.35
CA HIS A 104 0.95 18.79 -8.30
C HIS A 104 1.70 17.48 -7.98
N ARG A 105 2.82 17.52 -7.24
CA ARG A 105 3.56 16.34 -6.78
C ARG A 105 3.16 15.88 -5.37
N ASP A 106 2.19 16.52 -4.73
CA ASP A 106 1.63 16.02 -3.47
C ASP A 106 0.87 14.72 -3.71
N PRO A 107 1.33 13.58 -3.13
CA PRO A 107 0.64 12.31 -3.35
C PRO A 107 -0.81 12.30 -2.87
N ARG A 108 -1.09 12.93 -1.73
CA ARG A 108 -2.46 13.02 -1.20
C ARG A 108 -3.33 13.89 -2.12
N GLY A 109 -2.78 14.98 -2.63
CA GLY A 109 -3.44 15.82 -3.62
C GLY A 109 -3.74 15.09 -4.94
N VAL A 110 -2.91 14.11 -5.35
CA VAL A 110 -3.22 13.25 -6.51
C VAL A 110 -4.47 12.41 -6.23
N ALA A 111 -4.58 11.80 -5.04
CA ALA A 111 -5.75 11.02 -4.67
C ALA A 111 -7.02 11.88 -4.62
N GLU A 112 -6.95 13.08 -4.04
CA GLU A 112 -8.05 14.05 -4.01
C GLU A 112 -8.51 14.46 -5.43
N ARG A 113 -7.56 14.72 -6.34
CA ARG A 113 -7.87 15.01 -7.75
C ARG A 113 -8.51 13.83 -8.46
N ALA A 114 -8.09 12.60 -8.16
CA ALA A 114 -8.69 11.40 -8.75
C ALA A 114 -10.16 11.21 -8.32
N GLU A 115 -10.50 11.44 -7.03
CA GLU A 115 -11.89 11.42 -6.56
C GLU A 115 -12.73 12.56 -7.15
N ALA A 116 -12.14 13.76 -7.27
CA ALA A 116 -12.80 14.89 -7.93
C ALA A 116 -13.06 14.59 -9.43
N TYR A 117 -12.08 14.00 -10.10
CA TYR A 117 -12.23 13.59 -11.50
C TYR A 117 -13.31 12.52 -11.65
N LEU A 118 -13.33 11.47 -10.82
CA LEU A 118 -14.39 10.46 -10.80
C LEU A 118 -15.77 11.12 -10.77
N SER A 119 -15.98 12.03 -9.81
CA SER A 119 -17.25 12.75 -9.65
C SER A 119 -17.59 13.59 -10.89
N SER A 120 -16.61 14.25 -11.51
CA SER A 120 -16.80 15.08 -12.70
C SER A 120 -17.20 14.28 -13.95
N THR A 121 -16.82 13.00 -14.03
CA THR A 121 -17.20 12.12 -15.14
C THR A 121 -18.69 11.78 -15.17
N GLY A 122 -19.37 11.92 -14.03
CA GLY A 122 -20.77 11.50 -13.86
C GLY A 122 -20.97 9.97 -13.82
N ILE A 123 -19.89 9.18 -13.90
CA ILE A 123 -19.91 7.71 -13.81
C ILE A 123 -20.28 7.29 -12.38
N ALA A 124 -19.53 7.79 -11.42
CA ALA A 124 -19.71 7.52 -9.99
C ALA A 124 -19.29 8.77 -9.19
N ASP A 125 -19.58 8.78 -7.91
CA ASP A 125 -19.19 9.85 -6.98
C ASP A 125 -18.39 9.32 -5.77
N ILE A 126 -18.33 8.00 -5.58
CA ILE A 126 -17.60 7.36 -4.51
C ILE A 126 -16.79 6.17 -5.09
N ALA A 127 -15.50 6.14 -4.78
CA ALA A 127 -14.64 4.98 -4.95
C ALA A 127 -14.26 4.45 -3.57
N ASN A 128 -14.71 3.25 -3.22
CA ASN A 128 -14.34 2.57 -1.99
C ASN A 128 -13.12 1.69 -2.21
N PHE A 129 -12.15 1.79 -1.30
CA PHE A 129 -10.94 0.98 -1.28
C PHE A 129 -10.76 0.31 0.09
N ALA A 130 -10.28 -0.93 0.07
CA ALA A 130 -9.76 -1.63 1.25
C ALA A 130 -8.45 -2.32 0.88
N SER A 131 -7.48 -2.30 1.76
CA SER A 131 -6.18 -2.96 1.57
C SER A 131 -5.98 -4.08 2.56
N GLU A 132 -5.55 -5.26 2.08
CA GLU A 132 -5.09 -6.39 2.87
C GLU A 132 -3.55 -6.35 2.86
N ALA A 133 -2.95 -5.51 3.71
CA ALA A 133 -1.50 -5.31 3.73
C ALA A 133 -0.83 -6.32 4.65
N GLU A 134 -0.07 -7.24 4.07
CA GLU A 134 0.74 -8.21 4.79
C GLU A 134 2.06 -7.59 5.26
N PHE A 135 2.60 -8.12 6.36
CA PHE A 135 3.87 -7.66 6.95
C PHE A 135 4.58 -8.79 7.68
N PHE A 136 5.90 -8.64 7.88
CA PHE A 136 6.70 -9.55 8.69
C PHE A 136 7.09 -8.91 10.01
N ILE A 137 7.18 -9.75 11.06
CA ILE A 137 7.62 -9.39 12.41
C ILE A 137 8.90 -10.17 12.72
N PHE A 138 9.99 -9.45 13.05
CA PHE A 138 11.29 -10.02 13.36
C PHE A 138 11.76 -9.66 14.77
N GLU A 139 12.45 -10.57 15.44
CA GLU A 139 13.14 -10.35 16.69
C GLU A 139 14.55 -9.72 16.51
N ASP A 140 15.19 -9.92 15.34
CA ASP A 140 16.50 -9.34 15.04
C ASP A 140 16.59 -8.99 13.55
N VAL A 141 17.05 -7.77 13.26
CA VAL A 141 17.27 -7.30 11.88
C VAL A 141 18.61 -6.60 11.81
N ARG A 142 19.53 -7.12 11.01
CA ARG A 142 20.86 -6.55 10.79
C ARG A 142 21.16 -6.48 9.32
N TYR A 143 21.73 -5.37 8.89
CA TYR A 143 22.20 -5.21 7.51
C TYR A 143 23.37 -4.23 7.47
N GLN A 144 24.24 -4.43 6.49
CA GLN A 144 25.36 -3.56 6.21
C GLN A 144 25.68 -3.56 4.73
N VAL A 145 26.02 -2.39 4.21
CA VAL A 145 26.57 -2.19 2.88
C VAL A 145 27.84 -1.35 3.02
N SER A 146 28.97 -1.96 2.74
CA SER A 146 30.29 -1.33 2.69
C SER A 146 31.11 -1.94 1.54
N PRO A 147 32.23 -1.31 1.13
CA PRO A 147 33.00 -1.82 -0.02
C PRO A 147 33.48 -3.26 0.11
N GLU A 148 33.76 -3.70 1.34
CA GLU A 148 34.31 -5.05 1.63
C GLU A 148 33.28 -6.01 2.23
N HIS A 149 32.07 -5.52 2.60
CA HIS A 149 31.12 -6.33 3.32
C HIS A 149 29.67 -5.93 3.02
N THR A 150 28.90 -6.85 2.48
CA THR A 150 27.47 -6.69 2.22
C THR A 150 26.72 -7.88 2.78
N PHE A 151 25.78 -7.64 3.68
CA PHE A 151 24.91 -8.68 4.20
C PHE A 151 23.58 -8.09 4.71
N PHE A 152 22.60 -8.96 4.81
CA PHE A 152 21.46 -8.79 5.71
C PHE A 152 21.25 -10.07 6.51
N ARG A 153 20.69 -9.93 7.68
CA ARG A 153 20.24 -11.02 8.55
C ARG A 153 18.94 -10.62 9.21
N VAL A 154 17.95 -11.47 9.10
CA VAL A 154 16.69 -11.38 9.84
C VAL A 154 16.54 -12.63 10.69
N ASP A 155 15.90 -12.52 11.85
CA ASP A 155 15.58 -13.64 12.70
C ASP A 155 14.16 -13.54 13.25
N SER A 156 13.53 -14.70 13.42
CA SER A 156 12.21 -14.85 14.02
C SER A 156 12.19 -16.12 14.89
N ASP A 157 11.61 -16.01 16.08
CA ASP A 157 11.53 -17.12 17.03
C ASP A 157 10.74 -18.32 16.50
N GLU A 158 9.82 -18.11 15.60
CA GLU A 158 9.03 -19.18 14.97
C GLU A 158 9.60 -19.68 13.65
N ALA A 159 10.71 -19.10 13.19
CA ALA A 159 11.32 -19.46 11.92
C ALA A 159 11.87 -20.90 11.89
N PRO A 160 11.72 -21.61 10.77
CA PRO A 160 12.15 -23.02 10.65
C PRO A 160 13.66 -23.22 10.78
N TRP A 161 14.47 -22.21 10.42
CA TRP A 161 15.94 -22.27 10.59
C TRP A 161 16.39 -22.25 12.05
N ASN A 162 15.50 -21.94 13.00
CA ASN A 162 15.74 -21.96 14.44
C ASN A 162 15.38 -23.29 15.12
N SER A 163 15.00 -24.33 14.35
CA SER A 163 14.65 -25.63 14.92
C SER A 163 15.78 -26.31 15.71
N GLY A 164 17.04 -26.03 15.35
CA GLY A 164 18.23 -26.51 16.06
C GLY A 164 18.93 -25.46 16.94
N ARG A 165 18.37 -24.27 17.13
CA ARG A 165 18.97 -23.18 17.89
C ARG A 165 19.04 -23.55 19.39
N LYS A 166 20.16 -23.23 20.02
CA LYS A 166 20.27 -23.29 21.49
C LYS A 166 19.57 -22.07 22.09
N GLU A 167 18.61 -22.33 22.98
CA GLU A 167 17.80 -21.32 23.65
C GLU A 167 17.94 -21.50 25.17
N GLU A 168 17.83 -20.39 25.91
CA GLU A 168 17.73 -20.43 27.36
C GLU A 168 16.45 -21.18 27.78
N GLY A 169 16.57 -22.14 28.71
CA GLY A 169 15.46 -23.02 29.06
C GLY A 169 15.21 -24.18 28.10
N GLY A 170 15.97 -24.29 27.01
CA GLY A 170 15.86 -25.31 25.97
C GLY A 170 14.93 -24.93 24.80
N ASN A 171 15.23 -25.44 23.61
CA ASN A 171 14.41 -25.24 22.42
C ASN A 171 13.20 -26.17 22.47
N LEU A 172 11.99 -25.62 22.53
CA LEU A 172 10.74 -26.37 22.63
C LEU A 172 10.21 -26.85 21.26
N GLY A 173 10.89 -26.51 20.16
CA GLY A 173 10.58 -27.03 18.82
C GLY A 173 9.35 -26.44 18.14
N ASN A 174 8.66 -25.48 18.77
CA ASN A 174 7.46 -24.84 18.19
C ASN A 174 7.89 -23.84 17.08
N LYS A 175 8.17 -24.37 15.89
CA LYS A 175 8.57 -23.62 14.71
C LYS A 175 7.59 -23.92 13.58
N THR A 176 7.33 -22.92 12.72
CA THR A 176 6.55 -23.09 11.52
C THR A 176 7.40 -23.72 10.41
N LEU A 177 6.77 -24.39 9.47
CA LEU A 177 7.45 -24.87 8.26
C LEU A 177 7.49 -23.76 7.22
N THR A 178 8.53 -23.73 6.40
CA THR A 178 8.58 -22.83 5.22
C THR A 178 7.30 -23.01 4.40
N LYS A 179 6.63 -21.90 4.08
CA LYS A 179 5.30 -21.86 3.44
C LYS A 179 4.18 -22.55 4.25
N GLY A 180 4.39 -22.77 5.52
CA GLY A 180 3.46 -23.48 6.41
C GLY A 180 2.88 -22.63 7.54
N GLY A 181 3.00 -21.29 7.43
CA GLY A 181 2.55 -20.35 8.47
C GLY A 181 1.07 -19.98 8.45
N TYR A 182 0.27 -20.50 7.49
CA TYR A 182 -1.12 -20.10 7.37
C TYR A 182 -2.01 -20.72 8.44
N PHE A 183 -2.55 -19.88 9.34
CA PHE A 183 -3.49 -20.24 10.42
C PHE A 183 -3.01 -21.26 11.47
N PRO A 184 -1.73 -21.30 11.90
CA PRO A 184 -1.38 -22.14 13.02
C PRO A 184 -2.02 -21.60 14.30
N VAL A 185 -2.24 -22.50 15.26
CA VAL A 185 -2.63 -22.11 16.61
C VAL A 185 -1.39 -22.08 17.52
N ALA A 186 -1.48 -21.33 18.63
CA ALA A 186 -0.43 -21.39 19.66
C ALA A 186 -0.23 -22.83 20.16
N PRO A 187 0.98 -23.27 20.47
CA PRO A 187 2.20 -22.49 20.65
C PRO A 187 3.07 -22.31 19.40
N GLN A 188 2.65 -22.74 18.20
CA GLN A 188 3.37 -22.51 16.96
C GLN A 188 3.28 -21.04 16.54
N ASP A 189 2.08 -20.47 16.59
CA ASP A 189 1.86 -19.03 16.44
C ASP A 189 2.33 -18.29 17.70
N LYS A 190 3.49 -17.66 17.62
CA LYS A 190 4.08 -16.89 18.73
C LYS A 190 3.78 -15.39 18.64
N GLN A 191 3.06 -14.96 17.59
CA GLN A 191 2.79 -13.55 17.34
C GLN A 191 1.33 -13.17 17.64
N ALA A 192 0.50 -14.11 18.14
CA ALA A 192 -0.92 -13.87 18.40
C ALA A 192 -1.15 -12.67 19.33
N ASP A 193 -0.49 -12.64 20.49
CA ASP A 193 -0.64 -11.53 21.46
C ASP A 193 -0.21 -10.18 20.88
N LEU A 194 0.82 -10.16 20.02
CA LEU A 194 1.25 -8.94 19.34
C LEU A 194 0.20 -8.46 18.33
N ARG A 195 -0.36 -9.38 17.51
CA ARG A 195 -1.44 -9.02 16.58
C ARG A 195 -2.70 -8.55 17.31
N ASP A 196 -3.01 -9.16 18.45
CA ASP A 196 -4.14 -8.72 19.29
C ASP A 196 -3.90 -7.30 19.82
N ALA A 197 -2.70 -6.99 20.31
CA ALA A 197 -2.33 -5.64 20.75
C ALA A 197 -2.41 -4.62 19.61
N ILE A 198 -1.94 -4.98 18.40
CA ILE A 198 -2.10 -4.14 17.21
C ILE A 198 -3.59 -3.91 16.93
N SER A 199 -4.41 -4.97 16.92
CA SER A 199 -5.84 -4.89 16.61
C SER A 199 -6.59 -3.97 17.58
N VAL A 200 -6.33 -4.08 18.87
CA VAL A 200 -6.91 -3.21 19.90
C VAL A 200 -6.51 -1.75 19.67
N THR A 201 -5.23 -1.50 19.38
CA THR A 201 -4.74 -0.13 19.13
C THR A 201 -5.33 0.46 17.84
N LEU A 202 -5.53 -0.36 16.80
CA LEU A 202 -6.19 0.07 15.56
C LEU A 202 -7.63 0.51 15.80
N ASP A 203 -8.39 -0.28 16.57
CA ASP A 203 -9.77 0.09 16.95
C ASP A 203 -9.81 1.40 17.77
N GLU A 204 -8.87 1.60 18.70
CA GLU A 204 -8.75 2.82 19.49
C GLU A 204 -8.53 4.09 18.63
N VAL A 205 -7.80 3.96 17.51
CA VAL A 205 -7.55 5.08 16.58
C VAL A 205 -8.56 5.16 15.43
N GLY A 206 -9.64 4.37 15.50
CA GLY A 206 -10.77 4.43 14.58
C GLY A 206 -10.64 3.57 13.32
N LEU A 207 -9.69 2.63 13.26
CA LEU A 207 -9.67 1.60 12.22
C LEU A 207 -10.39 0.35 12.74
N GLU A 208 -11.63 0.16 12.30
CA GLU A 208 -12.47 -0.98 12.71
C GLU A 208 -11.88 -2.29 12.17
N VAL A 209 -11.29 -3.10 13.06
CA VAL A 209 -10.65 -4.37 12.70
C VAL A 209 -11.70 -5.45 12.42
N GLU A 210 -11.55 -6.17 11.32
CA GLU A 210 -12.44 -7.26 10.93
C GLU A 210 -11.85 -8.64 11.23
N ARG A 211 -10.52 -8.79 11.09
CA ARG A 211 -9.83 -10.09 11.24
C ARG A 211 -8.32 -9.90 11.38
N SER A 212 -7.66 -10.79 12.12
CA SER A 212 -6.21 -10.92 12.16
C SER A 212 -5.79 -12.38 12.10
N HIS A 213 -4.66 -12.67 11.46
CA HIS A 213 -4.11 -14.03 11.39
C HIS A 213 -2.63 -14.04 11.04
N HIS A 214 -2.00 -15.20 11.33
CA HIS A 214 -0.69 -15.52 10.80
C HIS A 214 -0.79 -15.88 9.32
N GLU A 215 0.13 -15.38 8.50
CA GLU A 215 0.20 -15.61 7.08
C GLU A 215 1.13 -16.77 6.69
N VAL A 216 1.20 -17.10 5.38
CA VAL A 216 1.91 -18.27 4.83
C VAL A 216 3.41 -18.22 5.12
N GLY A 217 4.03 -17.05 5.14
CA GLY A 217 5.45 -16.88 5.43
C GLY A 217 5.80 -17.31 6.86
N ALA A 218 6.70 -18.28 6.98
CA ALA A 218 7.00 -18.98 8.24
C ALA A 218 7.66 -18.13 9.32
N ALA A 219 8.29 -17.03 8.95
CA ALA A 219 9.10 -16.22 9.87
C ALA A 219 8.32 -14.98 10.37
N GLY A 220 7.14 -15.19 10.95
CA GLY A 220 6.36 -14.15 11.59
C GLY A 220 5.58 -13.26 10.61
N GLN A 221 5.11 -13.81 9.49
CA GLN A 221 4.24 -13.05 8.58
C GLN A 221 2.83 -12.94 9.14
N ALA A 222 2.23 -11.78 9.03
CA ALA A 222 0.91 -11.47 9.56
C ALA A 222 0.08 -10.62 8.59
N GLU A 223 -1.24 -10.72 8.74
CA GLU A 223 -2.23 -9.87 8.09
C GLU A 223 -3.30 -9.47 9.10
N ILE A 224 -3.69 -8.20 9.06
CA ILE A 224 -4.81 -7.66 9.86
C ILE A 224 -5.70 -6.87 8.90
N ASN A 225 -6.93 -7.33 8.75
CA ASN A 225 -7.93 -6.69 7.91
C ASN A 225 -8.75 -5.69 8.73
N TYR A 226 -9.01 -4.55 8.15
CA TYR A 226 -9.86 -3.50 8.69
C TYR A 226 -10.82 -2.99 7.61
N LYS A 227 -11.86 -2.29 8.05
CA LYS A 227 -12.95 -1.86 7.19
C LYS A 227 -12.50 -0.89 6.10
N TYR A 228 -13.14 -0.97 4.93
CA TYR A 228 -12.90 -0.07 3.80
C TYR A 228 -13.28 1.38 4.08
N ASN A 229 -12.72 2.29 3.28
CA ASN A 229 -13.05 3.71 3.30
C ASN A 229 -13.11 4.27 1.87
N THR A 230 -13.47 5.55 1.70
CA THR A 230 -13.28 6.26 0.42
C THR A 230 -11.79 6.34 0.10
N MET A 231 -11.44 6.42 -1.16
CA MET A 231 -10.09 6.16 -1.66
C MET A 231 -8.99 6.98 -0.95
N THR A 232 -9.16 8.29 -0.80
CA THR A 232 -8.17 9.15 -0.12
C THR A 232 -8.07 8.80 1.37
N LEU A 233 -9.19 8.62 2.05
CA LEU A 233 -9.18 8.22 3.46
C LEU A 233 -8.67 6.79 3.66
N ALA A 234 -8.92 5.87 2.72
CA ALA A 234 -8.34 4.52 2.76
C ALA A 234 -6.80 4.55 2.63
N ALA A 235 -6.25 5.51 1.89
CA ALA A 235 -4.80 5.73 1.82
C ALA A 235 -4.25 6.32 3.13
N ASP A 236 -4.95 7.29 3.73
CA ASP A 236 -4.64 7.80 5.08
C ASP A 236 -4.66 6.66 6.11
N ASP A 237 -5.68 5.82 6.06
CA ASP A 237 -5.87 4.66 6.96
C ASP A 237 -4.75 3.63 6.80
N LEU A 238 -4.27 3.36 5.59
CA LEU A 238 -3.14 2.45 5.36
C LEU A 238 -1.84 3.00 5.96
N LEU A 239 -1.58 4.30 5.85
CA LEU A 239 -0.41 4.91 6.48
C LEU A 239 -0.51 4.90 8.01
N LYS A 240 -1.70 5.16 8.57
CA LYS A 240 -2.00 5.02 9.99
C LYS A 240 -1.80 3.57 10.46
N PHE A 241 -2.32 2.60 9.71
CA PHE A 241 -2.10 1.17 9.95
C PHE A 241 -0.62 0.81 10.04
N LYS A 242 0.18 1.21 9.05
CA LYS A 242 1.64 0.96 9.04
C LYS A 242 2.34 1.60 10.24
N TYR A 243 1.91 2.80 10.64
CA TYR A 243 2.43 3.49 11.82
C TYR A 243 2.14 2.71 13.10
N ILE A 244 0.89 2.28 13.31
CA ILE A 244 0.46 1.51 14.49
C ILE A 244 1.21 0.17 14.56
N VAL A 245 1.24 -0.59 13.47
CA VAL A 245 1.92 -1.90 13.40
C VAL A 245 3.38 -1.78 13.82
N LYS A 246 4.11 -0.80 13.28
CA LYS A 246 5.54 -0.59 13.59
C LYS A 246 5.77 -0.21 15.05
N ASN A 247 4.94 0.69 15.60
CA ASN A 247 5.11 1.17 16.97
C ASN A 247 4.70 0.12 18.02
N VAL A 248 3.63 -0.65 17.77
CA VAL A 248 3.27 -1.75 18.67
C VAL A 248 4.34 -2.85 18.63
N ALA A 249 4.88 -3.19 17.45
CA ALA A 249 5.99 -4.14 17.34
C ALA A 249 7.22 -3.66 18.15
N ASP A 250 7.58 -2.38 18.02
CA ASP A 250 8.70 -1.77 18.80
C ASP A 250 8.44 -1.85 20.31
N ALA A 251 7.23 -1.58 20.77
CA ALA A 251 6.84 -1.70 22.18
C ALA A 251 6.97 -3.15 22.72
N PHE A 252 6.84 -4.15 21.82
CA PHE A 252 7.08 -5.57 22.14
C PHE A 252 8.54 -5.99 21.97
N GLY A 253 9.46 -5.05 21.68
CA GLY A 253 10.88 -5.35 21.45
C GLY A 253 11.14 -6.09 20.15
N LYS A 254 10.27 -5.91 19.15
CA LYS A 254 10.32 -6.53 17.81
C LYS A 254 10.34 -5.47 16.73
N SER A 255 10.57 -5.89 15.48
CA SER A 255 10.55 -5.01 14.32
C SER A 255 9.55 -5.52 13.28
N ALA A 256 8.66 -4.65 12.80
CA ALA A 256 7.75 -4.95 11.71
C ALA A 256 8.20 -4.32 10.39
N THR A 257 8.12 -5.08 9.30
CA THR A 257 8.45 -4.60 7.96
C THR A 257 7.35 -4.90 6.96
N PHE A 258 7.13 -3.92 6.08
CA PHE A 258 6.25 -4.02 4.91
C PHE A 258 7.04 -4.28 3.62
N MET A 259 8.28 -4.76 3.71
CA MET A 259 9.04 -5.20 2.54
C MET A 259 8.31 -6.33 1.81
N PRO A 260 8.16 -6.26 0.48
CA PRO A 260 7.47 -7.29 -0.29
C PRO A 260 8.12 -8.68 -0.23
N LYS A 261 9.45 -8.74 -0.10
CA LYS A 261 10.20 -10.01 -0.06
C LYS A 261 11.42 -9.92 0.88
N PRO A 262 11.22 -9.96 2.20
CA PRO A 262 12.34 -9.90 3.15
C PRO A 262 13.04 -11.25 3.36
N VAL A 263 12.38 -12.38 3.05
CA VAL A 263 12.88 -13.74 3.29
C VAL A 263 13.02 -14.50 1.96
N PHE A 264 14.22 -15.02 1.70
CA PHE A 264 14.49 -15.86 0.54
C PHE A 264 13.83 -17.26 0.71
N GLY A 265 13.22 -17.78 -0.36
CA GLY A 265 12.67 -19.15 -0.38
C GLY A 265 11.33 -19.31 0.33
N ASP A 266 10.75 -18.26 0.90
CA ASP A 266 9.43 -18.24 1.53
C ASP A 266 8.47 -17.28 0.79
N ASN A 267 7.20 -17.20 1.20
CA ASN A 267 6.25 -16.26 0.62
C ASN A 267 6.64 -14.80 0.90
N GLY A 268 6.25 -13.90 0.01
CA GLY A 268 6.38 -12.46 0.18
C GLY A 268 5.09 -11.83 0.68
N SER A 269 5.14 -10.53 1.02
CA SER A 269 4.01 -9.73 1.47
C SER A 269 3.32 -9.03 0.32
N GLY A 270 2.04 -9.32 0.11
CA GLY A 270 1.14 -8.63 -0.80
C GLY A 270 0.34 -7.53 -0.11
N MET A 271 -0.33 -6.76 -0.92
CA MET A 271 -1.37 -5.83 -0.48
C MET A 271 -2.52 -5.88 -1.47
N HIS A 272 -3.46 -6.77 -1.23
CA HIS A 272 -4.61 -6.90 -2.12
C HIS A 272 -5.54 -5.70 -1.98
N CYS A 273 -5.84 -5.05 -3.10
CA CYS A 273 -6.68 -3.86 -3.14
C CYS A 273 -8.10 -4.22 -3.58
N HIS A 274 -9.03 -4.22 -2.63
CA HIS A 274 -10.46 -4.33 -2.90
C HIS A 274 -11.01 -2.99 -3.36
N GLN A 275 -11.84 -2.99 -4.40
CA GLN A 275 -12.35 -1.77 -5.01
C GLN A 275 -13.81 -1.92 -5.43
N SER A 276 -14.58 -0.85 -5.27
CA SER A 276 -15.93 -0.73 -5.83
C SER A 276 -16.30 0.73 -6.07
N LEU A 277 -17.13 0.98 -7.09
CA LEU A 277 -17.65 2.31 -7.42
C LEU A 277 -19.14 2.41 -7.04
N TRP A 278 -19.52 3.59 -6.56
CA TRP A 278 -20.87 3.87 -6.09
C TRP A 278 -21.36 5.24 -6.63
N LYS A 279 -22.66 5.34 -6.80
CA LYS A 279 -23.33 6.61 -7.09
C LYS A 279 -24.37 6.88 -6.00
N GLY A 280 -24.06 7.79 -5.11
CA GLY A 280 -24.78 7.93 -3.84
C GLY A 280 -24.77 6.62 -3.04
N SER A 281 -25.94 6.02 -2.83
CA SER A 281 -26.10 4.74 -2.13
C SER A 281 -26.16 3.51 -3.06
N GLU A 282 -26.03 3.68 -4.36
CA GLU A 282 -26.15 2.62 -5.36
C GLU A 282 -24.78 2.03 -5.72
N PRO A 283 -24.53 0.72 -5.48
CA PRO A 283 -23.34 0.03 -5.90
C PRO A 283 -23.38 -0.24 -7.41
N LEU A 284 -22.32 0.12 -8.15
CA LEU A 284 -22.31 0.05 -9.62
C LEU A 284 -21.73 -1.24 -10.17
N PHE A 285 -21.11 -2.08 -9.35
CA PHE A 285 -20.39 -3.28 -9.82
C PHE A 285 -21.25 -4.55 -9.90
N PHE A 286 -22.51 -4.51 -9.48
CA PHE A 286 -23.38 -5.66 -9.42
C PHE A 286 -24.38 -5.73 -10.59
N ASP A 287 -24.46 -6.87 -11.27
CA ASP A 287 -25.59 -7.29 -12.13
C ASP A 287 -25.74 -8.82 -11.99
N GLU A 288 -26.90 -9.29 -11.55
CA GLU A 288 -27.17 -10.74 -11.32
C GLU A 288 -27.04 -11.60 -12.58
N ARG A 289 -27.09 -10.99 -13.77
CA ARG A 289 -27.00 -11.68 -15.08
C ARG A 289 -25.58 -11.82 -15.60
N GLY A 290 -24.63 -11.03 -15.05
CA GLY A 290 -23.25 -11.03 -15.49
C GLY A 290 -22.43 -12.19 -14.90
N TYR A 291 -21.28 -12.48 -15.53
CA TYR A 291 -20.29 -13.39 -14.96
C TYR A 291 -19.91 -12.93 -13.54
N ALA A 292 -19.88 -13.87 -12.60
CA ALA A 292 -19.62 -13.58 -11.18
C ALA A 292 -20.51 -12.46 -10.59
N ASN A 293 -21.69 -12.22 -11.16
CA ASN A 293 -22.60 -11.12 -10.85
C ASN A 293 -21.96 -9.73 -11.04
N LEU A 294 -21.12 -9.58 -12.06
CA LEU A 294 -20.51 -8.30 -12.41
C LEU A 294 -21.37 -7.55 -13.44
N SER A 295 -21.53 -6.24 -13.25
CA SER A 295 -22.08 -5.34 -14.25
C SER A 295 -21.11 -5.15 -15.42
N ASP A 296 -21.60 -4.66 -16.57
CA ASP A 296 -20.74 -4.27 -17.70
C ASP A 296 -19.75 -3.18 -17.28
N LEU A 297 -20.17 -2.23 -16.43
CA LEU A 297 -19.30 -1.20 -15.90
C LEU A 297 -18.12 -1.82 -15.11
N ALA A 298 -18.37 -2.81 -14.26
CA ALA A 298 -17.32 -3.51 -13.53
C ALA A 298 -16.39 -4.30 -14.48
N ARG A 299 -16.94 -4.90 -15.53
CA ARG A 299 -16.13 -5.59 -16.55
C ARG A 299 -15.20 -4.64 -17.27
N TRP A 300 -15.69 -3.49 -17.72
CA TRP A 300 -14.85 -2.46 -18.37
C TRP A 300 -13.80 -1.89 -17.43
N TYR A 301 -14.14 -1.69 -16.15
CA TYR A 301 -13.18 -1.30 -15.12
C TYR A 301 -12.03 -2.32 -15.01
N ILE A 302 -12.35 -3.61 -14.97
CA ILE A 302 -11.38 -4.70 -15.00
C ILE A 302 -10.56 -4.66 -16.31
N GLY A 303 -11.23 -4.41 -17.45
CA GLY A 303 -10.56 -4.25 -18.74
C GLY A 303 -9.48 -3.19 -18.72
N GLY A 304 -9.77 -2.00 -18.18
CA GLY A 304 -8.79 -0.92 -18.02
C GLY A 304 -7.65 -1.28 -17.09
N LEU A 305 -7.93 -1.88 -15.93
CA LEU A 305 -6.88 -2.35 -15.01
C LEU A 305 -5.94 -3.38 -15.66
N LEU A 306 -6.46 -4.30 -16.45
CA LEU A 306 -5.66 -5.31 -17.16
C LEU A 306 -4.87 -4.69 -18.32
N GLU A 307 -5.47 -3.78 -19.08
CA GLU A 307 -4.82 -3.06 -20.18
C GLU A 307 -3.59 -2.29 -19.68
N HIS A 308 -3.78 -1.46 -18.65
CA HIS A 308 -2.74 -0.59 -18.08
C HIS A 308 -1.93 -1.25 -16.96
N SER A 309 -2.11 -2.57 -16.70
CA SER A 309 -1.50 -3.23 -15.55
C SER A 309 0.00 -3.01 -15.42
N SER A 310 0.76 -3.06 -16.53
CA SER A 310 2.22 -2.91 -16.49
C SER A 310 2.65 -1.52 -16.02
N SER A 311 1.94 -0.47 -16.43
CA SER A 311 2.19 0.92 -16.01
C SER A 311 1.72 1.15 -14.57
N VAL A 312 0.56 0.62 -14.19
CA VAL A 312 0.02 0.70 -12.83
C VAL A 312 0.99 0.07 -11.82
N LEU A 313 1.67 -1.02 -12.20
CA LEU A 313 2.64 -1.68 -11.32
C LEU A 313 3.85 -0.80 -10.99
N ALA A 314 4.18 0.21 -11.78
CA ALA A 314 5.22 1.18 -11.41
C ALA A 314 4.88 1.98 -10.14
N PHE A 315 3.59 2.13 -9.79
CA PHE A 315 3.11 2.77 -8.57
C PHE A 315 2.70 1.79 -7.48
N THR A 316 2.12 0.64 -7.85
CA THR A 316 1.62 -0.35 -6.88
C THR A 316 2.70 -1.32 -6.39
N ASN A 317 3.77 -1.50 -7.17
CA ASN A 317 4.92 -2.38 -6.91
C ASN A 317 6.23 -1.61 -7.17
N PRO A 318 6.50 -0.54 -6.38
CA PRO A 318 7.43 0.51 -6.79
C PRO A 318 8.88 0.24 -6.41
N THR A 319 9.23 -0.95 -5.98
CA THR A 319 10.61 -1.26 -5.52
C THR A 319 11.20 -2.44 -6.28
N VAL A 320 12.54 -2.51 -6.34
CA VAL A 320 13.22 -3.72 -6.86
C VAL A 320 12.82 -4.96 -6.06
N ASN A 321 12.55 -4.80 -4.77
CA ASN A 321 12.09 -5.89 -3.89
C ASN A 321 10.68 -6.38 -4.25
N SER A 322 9.81 -5.54 -4.82
CA SER A 322 8.48 -5.90 -5.32
C SER A 322 8.56 -7.04 -6.35
N TYR A 323 9.52 -6.98 -7.25
CA TYR A 323 9.71 -7.97 -8.32
C TYR A 323 10.43 -9.24 -7.87
N ARG A 324 10.97 -9.25 -6.64
CA ARG A 324 11.40 -10.48 -5.95
C ARG A 324 10.21 -11.23 -5.34
N ARG A 325 9.11 -10.54 -5.05
CA ARG A 325 7.83 -11.15 -4.67
C ARG A 325 7.06 -11.68 -5.89
N LEU A 326 6.96 -10.89 -6.97
CA LEU A 326 6.20 -11.22 -8.17
C LEU A 326 6.90 -12.31 -9.01
N VAL A 327 7.06 -13.49 -8.42
CA VAL A 327 7.66 -14.68 -9.06
C VAL A 327 6.75 -15.88 -8.92
N LYS A 328 6.77 -16.77 -9.91
CA LYS A 328 5.97 -18.01 -9.90
C LYS A 328 6.32 -18.90 -8.70
N GLY A 329 5.32 -19.56 -8.12
CA GLY A 329 5.51 -20.57 -7.07
C GLY A 329 5.50 -20.04 -5.63
N PHE A 330 5.17 -18.75 -5.42
CA PHE A 330 5.07 -18.12 -4.08
C PHE A 330 3.73 -17.41 -3.87
N GLU A 331 2.65 -17.92 -4.46
CA GLU A 331 1.29 -17.38 -4.38
C GLU A 331 1.16 -15.92 -4.87
N ALA A 332 2.17 -15.43 -5.61
CA ALA A 332 2.15 -14.12 -6.20
C ALA A 332 1.41 -14.13 -7.54
N PRO A 333 0.49 -13.17 -7.80
CA PRO A 333 -0.32 -13.12 -9.02
C PRO A 333 0.48 -12.49 -10.17
N VAL A 334 1.26 -13.31 -10.86
CA VAL A 334 2.06 -12.86 -12.02
C VAL A 334 1.26 -12.80 -13.31
N ASN A 335 0.11 -13.48 -13.39
CA ASN A 335 -0.74 -13.51 -14.57
C ASN A 335 -1.82 -12.43 -14.48
N MET A 336 -1.82 -11.50 -15.44
CA MET A 336 -2.77 -10.38 -15.51
C MET A 336 -4.05 -10.82 -16.21
N VAL A 337 -4.85 -11.59 -15.49
CA VAL A 337 -6.17 -12.09 -15.87
C VAL A 337 -7.15 -11.89 -14.71
N TYR A 338 -8.45 -12.08 -14.95
CA TYR A 338 -9.43 -12.05 -13.87
C TYR A 338 -10.18 -13.39 -13.76
N SER A 339 -10.69 -13.66 -12.56
CA SER A 339 -11.42 -14.91 -12.28
C SER A 339 -12.26 -14.79 -11.01
N GLN A 340 -13.37 -15.57 -10.95
CA GLN A 340 -14.15 -15.68 -9.73
C GLN A 340 -13.49 -16.68 -8.76
N GLY A 341 -13.10 -16.18 -7.57
CA GLY A 341 -12.60 -17.04 -6.48
C GLY A 341 -11.18 -17.58 -6.65
N ASN A 342 -10.57 -17.49 -7.83
CA ASN A 342 -9.23 -18.00 -8.11
C ASN A 342 -8.14 -17.06 -7.57
N ARG A 343 -7.33 -17.55 -6.64
CA ARG A 343 -6.25 -16.77 -5.98
C ARG A 343 -4.99 -16.65 -6.82
N SER A 344 -4.85 -17.37 -7.94
CA SER A 344 -3.71 -17.26 -8.85
C SER A 344 -3.88 -16.15 -9.91
N ALA A 345 -5.08 -15.57 -10.03
CA ALA A 345 -5.38 -14.48 -10.96
C ALA A 345 -4.92 -13.12 -10.41
N GLY A 346 -4.48 -12.23 -11.31
CA GLY A 346 -4.13 -10.85 -10.97
C GLY A 346 -5.31 -10.04 -10.42
N ILE A 347 -6.52 -10.29 -10.95
CA ILE A 347 -7.76 -9.74 -10.42
C ILE A 347 -8.69 -10.89 -10.02
N ARG A 348 -9.07 -10.92 -8.75
CA ARG A 348 -10.03 -11.88 -8.22
C ARG A 348 -11.36 -11.20 -7.95
N ILE A 349 -12.45 -11.89 -8.28
CA ILE A 349 -13.80 -11.46 -7.91
C ILE A 349 -14.23 -12.29 -6.70
N PRO A 350 -14.30 -11.70 -5.50
CA PRO A 350 -14.74 -12.42 -4.31
C PRO A 350 -16.17 -12.96 -4.46
N ILE A 351 -16.43 -14.15 -3.93
CA ILE A 351 -17.77 -14.73 -3.87
C ILE A 351 -18.52 -14.04 -2.73
N THR A 352 -19.47 -13.18 -3.06
CA THR A 352 -20.22 -12.34 -2.09
C THR A 352 -21.69 -12.70 -2.01
N GLY A 353 -22.11 -13.82 -2.59
CA GLY A 353 -23.52 -14.18 -2.72
C GLY A 353 -24.28 -13.15 -3.57
N SER A 354 -25.55 -12.93 -3.23
CA SER A 354 -26.47 -12.05 -3.96
C SER A 354 -26.55 -10.63 -3.38
N ASN A 355 -25.69 -10.25 -2.44
CA ASN A 355 -25.68 -8.92 -1.86
C ASN A 355 -25.01 -7.91 -2.81
N PRO A 356 -25.76 -6.98 -3.46
CA PRO A 356 -25.17 -6.01 -4.38
C PRO A 356 -24.11 -5.12 -3.73
N LYS A 357 -24.30 -4.75 -2.47
CA LYS A 357 -23.40 -3.86 -1.72
C LYS A 357 -22.05 -4.48 -1.40
N ALA A 358 -21.95 -5.81 -1.43
CA ALA A 358 -20.70 -6.52 -1.19
C ALA A 358 -19.90 -6.78 -2.46
N LYS A 359 -20.46 -6.49 -3.65
CA LYS A 359 -19.79 -6.74 -4.94
C LYS A 359 -18.61 -5.80 -5.13
N ARG A 360 -17.45 -6.39 -5.35
CA ARG A 360 -16.17 -5.70 -5.52
C ARG A 360 -15.22 -6.55 -6.33
N LEU A 361 -14.16 -5.96 -6.80
CA LEU A 361 -13.00 -6.66 -7.34
C LEU A 361 -11.83 -6.56 -6.35
N GLU A 362 -10.88 -7.47 -6.47
CA GLU A 362 -9.65 -7.55 -5.68
C GLU A 362 -8.45 -7.59 -6.64
N PHE A 363 -7.71 -6.49 -6.73
CA PHE A 363 -6.46 -6.44 -7.47
C PHE A 363 -5.33 -6.92 -6.56
N ARG A 364 -4.72 -8.06 -6.92
CA ARG A 364 -3.83 -8.82 -6.03
C ARG A 364 -2.34 -8.55 -6.25
N ALA A 365 -2.00 -7.91 -7.37
CA ALA A 365 -0.60 -7.61 -7.70
C ALA A 365 0.08 -6.63 -6.74
N PRO A 366 -0.57 -5.56 -6.23
CA PRO A 366 0.06 -4.57 -5.39
C PRO A 366 0.78 -5.16 -4.17
N ASP A 367 1.76 -4.45 -3.66
CA ASP A 367 2.44 -4.77 -2.41
C ASP A 367 2.49 -3.56 -1.46
N PRO A 368 2.71 -3.79 -0.15
CA PRO A 368 2.58 -2.74 0.85
C PRO A 368 3.75 -1.75 0.88
N SER A 369 4.76 -1.87 0.01
CA SER A 369 5.84 -0.87 -0.11
C SER A 369 5.41 0.38 -0.87
N CYS A 370 4.24 0.36 -1.51
CA CYS A 370 3.76 1.46 -2.33
C CYS A 370 3.41 2.72 -1.51
N ASN A 371 3.42 3.86 -2.21
CA ASN A 371 2.73 5.06 -1.79
C ASN A 371 1.23 4.87 -2.05
N PRO A 372 0.37 4.76 -1.00
CA PRO A 372 -1.02 4.36 -1.21
C PRO A 372 -1.83 5.36 -2.02
N TYR A 373 -1.55 6.65 -1.89
CA TYR A 373 -2.26 7.68 -2.65
C TYR A 373 -2.05 7.51 -4.15
N LEU A 374 -0.79 7.37 -4.58
CA LEU A 374 -0.45 7.17 -6.00
C LEU A 374 -0.93 5.81 -6.49
N ALA A 375 -0.79 4.76 -5.67
CA ALA A 375 -1.18 3.40 -6.02
C ALA A 375 -2.69 3.27 -6.21
N PHE A 376 -3.51 3.87 -5.35
CA PHE A 376 -4.97 3.82 -5.47
C PHE A 376 -5.47 4.71 -6.60
N ALA A 377 -4.91 5.92 -6.73
CA ALA A 377 -5.25 6.82 -7.83
C ALA A 377 -4.93 6.18 -9.19
N ALA A 378 -3.76 5.57 -9.37
CA ALA A 378 -3.40 4.91 -10.63
C ALA A 378 -4.37 3.75 -10.98
N GLN A 379 -4.78 2.96 -9.99
CA GLN A 379 -5.78 1.90 -10.17
C GLN A 379 -7.15 2.46 -10.57
N LEU A 380 -7.60 3.52 -9.88
CA LEU A 380 -8.87 4.17 -10.22
C LEU A 380 -8.85 4.74 -11.64
N MET A 381 -7.77 5.45 -12.01
CA MET A 381 -7.63 6.06 -13.33
C MET A 381 -7.62 5.01 -14.45
N ALA A 382 -6.92 3.89 -14.27
CA ALA A 382 -6.92 2.77 -15.21
C ALA A 382 -8.33 2.17 -15.37
N GLY A 383 -9.04 1.97 -14.26
CA GLY A 383 -10.42 1.49 -14.28
C GLY A 383 -11.39 2.46 -14.96
N LEU A 384 -11.24 3.77 -14.72
CA LEU A 384 -12.07 4.80 -15.36
C LEU A 384 -11.82 4.89 -16.88
N ASP A 385 -10.56 4.75 -17.31
CA ASP A 385 -10.23 4.68 -18.73
C ASP A 385 -10.91 3.47 -19.36
N GLY A 386 -10.88 2.31 -18.71
CA GLY A 386 -11.59 1.11 -19.12
C GLY A 386 -13.09 1.33 -19.32
N ILE A 387 -13.76 2.01 -18.37
CA ILE A 387 -15.19 2.32 -18.47
C ILE A 387 -15.46 3.29 -19.63
N ARG A 388 -14.68 4.37 -19.74
CA ARG A 388 -14.88 5.42 -20.77
C ARG A 388 -14.70 4.88 -22.18
N ASN A 389 -13.71 4.02 -22.37
CA ASN A 389 -13.37 3.42 -23.66
C ASN A 389 -14.06 2.06 -23.89
N ARG A 390 -14.82 1.56 -22.90
CA ARG A 390 -15.47 0.25 -22.91
C ARG A 390 -14.47 -0.87 -23.25
N ILE A 391 -13.33 -0.87 -22.55
CA ILE A 391 -12.28 -1.86 -22.76
C ILE A 391 -12.80 -3.21 -22.25
N GLU A 392 -13.06 -4.14 -23.15
CA GLU A 392 -13.48 -5.50 -22.78
C GLU A 392 -12.29 -6.28 -22.25
N PRO A 393 -12.37 -6.84 -21.02
CA PRO A 393 -11.33 -7.72 -20.52
C PRO A 393 -11.31 -9.02 -21.33
N PRO A 394 -10.17 -9.75 -21.35
CA PRO A 394 -10.16 -11.10 -21.90
C PRO A 394 -11.16 -12.02 -21.16
N GLU A 395 -11.45 -13.21 -21.71
CA GLU A 395 -12.31 -14.17 -21.03
C GLU A 395 -11.73 -14.56 -19.66
N PRO A 396 -12.59 -14.71 -18.63
CA PRO A 396 -12.14 -15.10 -17.30
C PRO A 396 -11.51 -16.50 -17.31
N ILE A 397 -10.47 -16.69 -16.48
CA ILE A 397 -9.77 -17.98 -16.39
C ILE A 397 -9.99 -18.58 -15.00
N ASP A 398 -10.91 -19.54 -14.90
CA ASP A 398 -11.28 -20.22 -13.65
C ASP A 398 -10.46 -21.53 -13.42
N LYS A 399 -9.25 -21.60 -14.00
CA LYS A 399 -8.29 -22.70 -13.83
C LYS A 399 -7.14 -22.27 -12.94
N ASP A 400 -6.45 -23.22 -12.31
CA ASP A 400 -5.20 -22.97 -11.63
C ASP A 400 -4.13 -22.50 -12.63
N LEU A 401 -3.73 -21.23 -12.51
CA LEU A 401 -2.78 -20.60 -13.43
C LEU A 401 -1.33 -21.05 -13.20
N TYR A 402 -1.04 -21.67 -12.05
CA TYR A 402 0.30 -22.20 -11.77
C TYR A 402 0.56 -23.52 -12.49
N GLU A 403 -0.49 -24.25 -12.84
CA GLU A 403 -0.43 -25.57 -13.51
C GLU A 403 -0.82 -25.50 -14.99
N LEU A 404 -1.00 -24.31 -15.58
CA LEU A 404 -1.38 -24.17 -16.99
C LEU A 404 -0.29 -24.77 -17.91
N PRO A 405 -0.69 -25.54 -18.94
CA PRO A 405 0.21 -25.95 -19.99
C PRO A 405 0.87 -24.76 -20.69
N PRO A 406 2.14 -24.85 -21.12
CA PRO A 406 2.85 -23.74 -21.77
C PRO A 406 2.11 -23.13 -22.97
N GLU A 407 1.38 -23.97 -23.73
CA GLU A 407 0.60 -23.52 -24.89
C GLU A 407 -0.60 -22.65 -24.51
N GLU A 408 -1.25 -22.91 -23.35
CA GLU A 408 -2.34 -22.08 -22.84
C GLU A 408 -1.82 -20.81 -22.14
N ALA A 409 -0.62 -20.88 -21.59
CA ALA A 409 -0.01 -19.75 -20.84
C ALA A 409 0.64 -18.69 -21.75
N LYS A 410 0.98 -19.01 -23.00
CA LYS A 410 1.76 -18.13 -23.89
C LYS A 410 1.07 -16.80 -24.25
N ASP A 411 -0.26 -16.83 -24.32
CA ASP A 411 -1.07 -15.67 -24.71
C ASP A 411 -1.56 -14.87 -23.49
N ILE A 412 -1.19 -15.27 -22.27
CA ILE A 412 -1.57 -14.57 -21.04
C ILE A 412 -0.59 -13.44 -20.77
N LYS A 413 -1.11 -12.21 -20.63
CA LYS A 413 -0.33 -11.06 -20.18
C LYS A 413 0.23 -11.33 -18.80
N THR A 414 1.51 -11.07 -18.60
CA THR A 414 2.18 -11.22 -17.29
C THR A 414 2.59 -9.88 -16.72
N ALA A 415 2.75 -9.82 -15.40
CA ALA A 415 3.38 -8.68 -14.75
C ALA A 415 4.80 -8.45 -15.31
N PRO A 416 5.30 -7.20 -15.33
CA PRO A 416 6.70 -6.91 -15.58
C PRO A 416 7.62 -7.76 -14.70
N ALA A 417 8.76 -8.17 -15.22
CA ALA A 417 9.73 -8.99 -14.47
C ALA A 417 10.65 -8.16 -13.58
N SER A 418 10.65 -6.83 -13.75
CA SER A 418 11.53 -5.91 -13.02
C SER A 418 10.89 -4.53 -12.86
N LEU A 419 11.41 -3.75 -11.89
CA LEU A 419 11.04 -2.34 -11.76
C LEU A 419 11.38 -1.55 -13.04
N SER A 420 12.51 -1.86 -13.71
CA SER A 420 12.89 -1.20 -14.96
C SER A 420 11.80 -1.37 -16.03
N GLU A 421 11.32 -2.62 -16.22
CA GLU A 421 10.24 -2.89 -17.19
C GLU A 421 8.93 -2.18 -16.84
N ALA A 422 8.59 -2.08 -15.55
CA ALA A 422 7.40 -1.36 -15.12
C ALA A 422 7.52 0.16 -15.37
N LEU A 423 8.70 0.74 -15.13
CA LEU A 423 8.97 2.15 -15.44
C LEU A 423 8.98 2.42 -16.94
N GLU A 424 9.51 1.52 -17.76
CA GLU A 424 9.46 1.60 -19.22
C GLU A 424 8.01 1.51 -19.73
N ALA A 425 7.19 0.64 -19.13
CA ALA A 425 5.77 0.57 -19.44
C ALA A 425 5.05 1.88 -19.10
N LEU A 426 5.37 2.49 -17.94
CA LEU A 426 4.81 3.77 -17.53
C LEU A 426 5.22 4.91 -18.49
N GLU A 427 6.45 4.93 -19.00
CA GLU A 427 6.87 5.90 -20.03
C GLU A 427 6.06 5.78 -21.32
N GLN A 428 5.64 4.58 -21.69
CA GLN A 428 4.95 4.30 -22.95
C GLN A 428 3.43 4.38 -22.84
N ASP A 429 2.87 4.17 -21.65
CA ASP A 429 1.44 4.08 -21.39
C ASP A 429 1.09 4.82 -20.09
N HIS A 430 0.88 6.14 -20.18
CA HIS A 430 0.50 7.00 -19.05
C HIS A 430 -0.59 8.03 -19.37
N GLU A 431 -1.04 8.12 -20.61
CA GLU A 431 -2.07 9.07 -21.02
C GLU A 431 -3.35 8.96 -20.17
N PHE A 432 -3.73 7.75 -19.77
CA PHE A 432 -4.88 7.52 -18.90
C PHE A 432 -4.77 8.19 -17.54
N LEU A 433 -3.54 8.38 -17.03
CA LEU A 433 -3.25 9.04 -15.75
C LEU A 433 -3.43 10.55 -15.81
N LEU A 434 -3.20 11.15 -16.99
CA LEU A 434 -3.27 12.60 -17.20
C LEU A 434 -4.71 13.13 -17.29
N ALA A 435 -5.68 12.23 -17.49
CA ALA A 435 -7.09 12.62 -17.62
C ALA A 435 -7.54 13.40 -16.38
N GLY A 436 -8.15 14.58 -16.60
CA GLY A 436 -8.64 15.46 -15.54
C GLY A 436 -7.54 16.08 -14.68
N ASP A 437 -6.31 16.15 -15.19
CA ASP A 437 -5.13 16.68 -14.50
C ASP A 437 -4.84 15.97 -13.16
N VAL A 438 -5.20 14.67 -13.07
CA VAL A 438 -5.00 13.87 -11.85
C VAL A 438 -3.52 13.65 -11.58
N PHE A 439 -2.81 13.02 -12.53
CA PHE A 439 -1.36 13.04 -12.58
C PHE A 439 -0.91 14.13 -13.55
N THR A 440 0.35 14.54 -13.44
CA THR A 440 0.99 15.46 -14.40
C THR A 440 2.21 14.78 -15.01
N GLU A 441 2.58 15.20 -16.23
CA GLU A 441 3.82 14.76 -16.88
C GLU A 441 5.02 14.93 -15.94
N ASP A 442 5.11 16.10 -15.29
CA ASP A 442 6.18 16.42 -14.35
C ASP A 442 6.25 15.46 -13.16
N LEU A 443 5.10 15.03 -12.61
CA LEU A 443 5.09 14.03 -11.53
C LEU A 443 5.58 12.67 -12.05
N ILE A 444 5.10 12.24 -13.22
CA ILE A 444 5.48 10.95 -13.83
C ILE A 444 6.97 10.92 -14.16
N GLU A 445 7.51 11.94 -14.81
CA GLU A 445 8.92 12.08 -15.12
C GLU A 445 9.79 12.10 -13.85
N THR A 446 9.34 12.84 -12.83
CA THR A 446 10.03 12.90 -11.53
C THR A 446 10.03 11.51 -10.86
N TRP A 447 8.90 10.80 -10.87
CA TRP A 447 8.82 9.45 -10.32
C TRP A 447 9.78 8.49 -10.99
N ILE A 448 9.78 8.45 -12.32
CA ILE A 448 10.65 7.57 -13.12
C ILE A 448 12.11 7.90 -12.87
N SER A 449 12.47 9.18 -12.91
CA SER A 449 13.86 9.64 -12.67
C SER A 449 14.32 9.29 -11.26
N TYR A 450 13.46 9.55 -10.24
CA TYR A 450 13.75 9.22 -8.85
C TYR A 450 14.03 7.71 -8.68
N LYS A 451 13.18 6.84 -9.23
CA LYS A 451 13.34 5.39 -9.13
C LYS A 451 14.59 4.88 -9.84
N ARG A 452 14.94 5.46 -10.98
CA ARG A 452 16.17 5.11 -11.71
C ARG A 452 17.43 5.54 -10.97
N GLU A 453 17.45 6.77 -10.47
CA GLU A 453 18.64 7.35 -9.83
C GLU A 453 18.87 6.80 -8.41
N PHE A 454 17.82 6.75 -7.58
CA PHE A 454 17.96 6.45 -6.14
C PHE A 454 17.70 4.98 -5.76
N GLU A 455 17.16 4.15 -6.66
CA GLU A 455 16.92 2.75 -6.38
C GLU A 455 17.60 1.80 -7.37
N LEU A 456 17.36 1.94 -8.67
CA LEU A 456 17.93 1.02 -9.66
C LEU A 456 19.46 1.15 -9.77
N ALA A 457 19.98 2.37 -9.93
CA ALA A 457 21.41 2.58 -10.09
C ALA A 457 22.23 2.10 -8.87
N PRO A 458 21.92 2.51 -7.62
CA PRO A 458 22.68 2.03 -6.46
C PRO A 458 22.62 0.52 -6.27
N LEU A 459 21.45 -0.11 -6.51
CA LEU A 459 21.32 -1.56 -6.35
C LEU A 459 22.09 -2.35 -7.43
N ALA A 460 22.25 -1.79 -8.63
CA ALA A 460 23.03 -2.41 -9.70
C ALA A 460 24.54 -2.37 -9.44
N GLU A 461 25.01 -1.44 -8.61
CA GLU A 461 26.44 -1.29 -8.29
C GLU A 461 26.90 -2.19 -7.14
N VAL A 462 25.98 -2.63 -6.27
CA VAL A 462 26.34 -3.43 -5.08
C VAL A 462 26.40 -4.91 -5.41
N PRO A 463 27.59 -5.56 -5.29
CA PRO A 463 27.72 -6.99 -5.52
C PRO A 463 26.87 -7.79 -4.52
N HIS A 464 26.13 -8.76 -5.02
CA HIS A 464 25.33 -9.65 -4.20
C HIS A 464 26.16 -10.87 -3.73
N PRO A 465 26.01 -11.34 -2.47
CA PRO A 465 26.76 -12.53 -1.99
C PRO A 465 26.65 -13.77 -2.89
N LEU A 466 25.51 -13.95 -3.58
CA LEU A 466 25.34 -15.05 -4.54
C LEU A 466 26.30 -14.96 -5.74
N GLU A 467 26.70 -13.75 -6.16
CA GLU A 467 27.65 -13.58 -7.26
C GLU A 467 29.03 -14.15 -6.90
N PHE A 468 29.45 -14.01 -5.66
CA PHE A 468 30.69 -14.64 -5.18
C PHE A 468 30.61 -16.16 -5.24
N GLN A 469 29.44 -16.74 -4.91
CA GLN A 469 29.24 -18.18 -5.04
C GLN A 469 29.29 -18.65 -6.50
N LEU A 470 28.74 -17.86 -7.43
CA LEU A 470 28.64 -18.21 -8.85
C LEU A 470 29.92 -17.90 -9.63
N TYR A 471 30.61 -16.81 -9.31
CA TYR A 471 31.63 -16.23 -10.20
C TYR A 471 33.01 -16.08 -9.57
N TYR A 472 33.22 -16.33 -8.27
CA TYR A 472 34.51 -16.08 -7.63
C TYR A 472 35.67 -16.87 -8.23
N GLY A 473 35.41 -18.03 -8.82
CA GLY A 473 36.41 -18.92 -9.40
C GLY A 473 36.51 -18.88 -10.95
N VAL A 474 35.87 -17.91 -11.62
CA VAL A 474 35.91 -17.80 -13.09
C VAL A 474 37.15 -17.05 -13.54
#